data_a004d3eecd3a91827cd21395197f2e00
#
_entry.id   a004d3eecd3a91827cd21395197f2e00
#
_cell.length_a   1.000
_cell.length_b   1.000
_cell.length_c   1.000
_cell.angle_alpha   90.00
_cell.angle_beta   90.00
_cell.angle_gamma   90.00
#
_symmetry.space_group_name_H-M   'P 1'
#
loop_
_entity.id
_entity.type
_entity.pdbx_description
1 polymer ?
#
loop_
_entity_poly.entity_id
_entity_poly.type
_entity_poly.pdbx_seq_one_letter_code
_entity_poly.pdbx_strand_id
1 'polypeptide(L)'
;LVAGAVIGKAALVDQIFEHGHQALGAVNSPFNCWLALRGIRTMPVRLAHQSQAIQTVLSALQKDPRISRLYHPFVGNQQQQALAEKYLTGYGSLFEIDLKDTDFERLKTFVNALTLVTIGVSWGGFESLALPVFKGNNLAAVQKRGLSPAHIRMYVGLEEPTSIIEDIQQALDQAYGEESLL
;
A
#
# COMPACT_ATOMS: atom_id res chain seq x y z
N LEU A 1 13.57 12.43 -5.92
CA LEU A 1 14.53 11.51 -6.55
C LEU A 1 13.81 10.59 -7.51
N VAL A 2 14.22 10.59 -8.79
CA VAL A 2 13.81 9.60 -9.77
C VAL A 2 15.01 8.71 -10.08
N ALA A 3 14.92 7.43 -9.78
CA ALA A 3 15.98 6.46 -10.00
C ALA A 3 15.39 5.08 -10.25
N GLY A 4 16.18 4.20 -10.88
CA GLY A 4 15.87 2.80 -11.06
C GLY A 4 17.10 1.94 -10.75
N ALA A 5 16.87 0.68 -10.45
CA ALA A 5 17.92 -0.32 -10.27
C ALA A 5 17.61 -1.54 -11.13
N VAL A 6 18.63 -2.08 -11.80
CA VAL A 6 18.54 -3.34 -12.52
C VAL A 6 19.33 -4.40 -11.75
N ILE A 7 18.64 -5.46 -11.35
CA ILE A 7 19.20 -6.57 -10.59
C ILE A 7 18.92 -7.87 -11.36
N GLY A 8 19.95 -8.66 -11.62
CA GLY A 8 19.78 -9.89 -12.39
C GLY A 8 21.06 -10.71 -12.49
N LYS A 9 21.05 -11.67 -13.41
CA LYS A 9 22.25 -12.46 -13.72
C LYS A 9 23.34 -11.56 -14.32
N ALA A 10 24.60 -11.75 -13.92
CA ALA A 10 25.73 -10.93 -14.33
C ALA A 10 25.76 -10.68 -15.85
N ALA A 11 25.65 -11.71 -16.68
CA ALA A 11 25.68 -11.58 -18.14
C ALA A 11 24.63 -10.62 -18.72
N LEU A 12 23.42 -10.55 -18.10
CA LEU A 12 22.38 -9.60 -18.53
C LEU A 12 22.68 -8.19 -18.03
N VAL A 13 23.16 -8.07 -16.81
CA VAL A 13 23.53 -6.77 -16.22
C VAL A 13 24.70 -6.17 -16.97
N ASP A 14 25.69 -6.96 -17.37
CA ASP A 14 26.85 -6.53 -18.17
C ASP A 14 26.42 -6.02 -19.56
N GLN A 15 25.51 -6.69 -20.24
CA GLN A 15 24.95 -6.22 -21.51
C GLN A 15 24.21 -4.88 -21.35
N ILE A 16 23.42 -4.73 -20.29
CA ILE A 16 22.72 -3.47 -20.00
C ILE A 16 23.71 -2.37 -19.65
N PHE A 17 24.78 -2.69 -18.92
CA PHE A 17 25.84 -1.75 -18.59
C PHE A 17 26.55 -1.26 -19.86
N GLU A 18 26.95 -2.14 -20.73
CA GLU A 18 27.65 -1.77 -21.98
C GLU A 18 26.78 -0.92 -22.91
N HIS A 19 25.54 -1.35 -23.17
CA HIS A 19 24.66 -0.68 -24.13
C HIS A 19 23.89 0.49 -23.51
N GLY A 20 23.37 0.36 -22.31
CA GLY A 20 22.56 1.39 -21.65
C GLY A 20 23.42 2.43 -20.93
N HIS A 21 24.31 1.99 -20.06
CA HIS A 21 25.11 2.89 -19.23
C HIS A 21 26.23 3.54 -20.03
N GLN A 22 27.07 2.76 -20.67
CA GLN A 22 28.25 3.29 -21.40
C GLN A 22 27.88 3.92 -22.73
N ALA A 23 27.13 3.23 -23.59
CA ALA A 23 26.87 3.70 -24.95
C ALA A 23 25.80 4.82 -24.99
N LEU A 24 24.73 4.73 -24.17
CA LEU A 24 23.63 5.68 -24.17
C LEU A 24 23.70 6.72 -23.04
N GLY A 25 24.63 6.57 -22.11
CA GLY A 25 24.74 7.47 -20.96
C GLY A 25 23.55 7.40 -20.00
N ALA A 26 22.87 6.26 -19.90
CA ALA A 26 21.73 6.02 -19.00
C ALA A 26 22.19 5.90 -17.54
N VAL A 27 22.68 7.00 -16.97
CA VAL A 27 23.25 7.05 -15.62
C VAL A 27 22.51 8.07 -14.74
N ASN A 28 22.47 7.78 -13.45
CA ASN A 28 21.97 8.75 -12.48
C ASN A 28 23.01 9.85 -12.21
N SER A 29 22.52 11.05 -11.87
CA SER A 29 23.41 12.12 -11.43
C SER A 29 24.06 11.78 -10.08
N PRO A 30 25.27 12.31 -9.78
CA PRO A 30 25.92 12.11 -8.49
C PRO A 30 25.05 12.52 -7.29
N PHE A 31 24.26 13.57 -7.43
CA PHE A 31 23.33 14.01 -6.39
C PHE A 31 22.22 12.98 -6.12
N ASN A 32 21.63 12.39 -7.16
CA ASN A 32 20.66 11.33 -7.03
C ASN A 32 21.24 10.08 -6.38
N CYS A 33 22.48 9.71 -6.74
CA CYS A 33 23.21 8.60 -6.13
C CYS A 33 23.46 8.84 -4.63
N TRP A 34 23.84 10.05 -4.25
CA TRP A 34 24.04 10.43 -2.86
C TRP A 34 22.72 10.32 -2.06
N LEU A 35 21.61 10.86 -2.60
CA LEU A 35 20.29 10.73 -1.98
C LEU A 35 19.84 9.27 -1.84
N ALA A 36 20.07 8.43 -2.86
CA ALA A 36 19.77 7.01 -2.80
C ALA A 36 20.57 6.30 -1.70
N LEU A 37 21.87 6.54 -1.62
CA LEU A 37 22.73 6.01 -0.55
C LEU A 37 22.25 6.42 0.84
N ARG A 38 21.85 7.68 1.00
CA ARG A 38 21.30 8.20 2.25
C ARG A 38 20.00 7.45 2.61
N GLY A 39 19.10 7.26 1.65
CA GLY A 39 17.84 6.54 1.85
C GLY A 39 18.02 5.06 2.20
N ILE A 40 18.97 4.37 1.55
CA ILE A 40 19.26 2.96 1.80
C ILE A 40 19.75 2.73 3.24
N ARG A 41 20.52 3.65 3.80
CA ARG A 41 21.06 3.52 5.17
C ARG A 41 19.98 3.41 6.25
N THR A 42 18.81 4.02 6.05
CA THR A 42 17.68 3.97 6.99
C THR A 42 16.59 2.97 6.57
N MET A 43 16.74 2.31 5.43
CA MET A 43 15.73 1.38 4.90
C MET A 43 15.40 0.24 5.87
N PRO A 44 16.39 -0.45 6.51
CA PRO A 44 16.08 -1.54 7.43
C PRO A 44 15.23 -1.10 8.62
N VAL A 45 15.51 0.09 9.19
CA VAL A 45 14.76 0.64 10.34
C VAL A 45 13.32 0.98 9.91
N ARG A 46 13.14 1.59 8.74
CA ARG A 46 11.81 1.91 8.21
C ARG A 46 10.98 0.66 7.92
N LEU A 47 11.59 -0.35 7.28
CA LEU A 47 10.91 -1.61 7.00
C LEU A 47 10.54 -2.37 8.28
N ALA A 48 11.40 -2.35 9.31
CA ALA A 48 11.10 -2.98 10.59
C ALA A 48 9.91 -2.31 11.28
N HIS A 49 9.89 -0.96 11.33
CA HIS A 49 8.78 -0.21 11.88
C HIS A 49 7.48 -0.50 11.12
N GLN A 50 7.50 -0.40 9.79
CA GLN A 50 6.34 -0.66 8.96
C GLN A 50 5.80 -2.09 9.08
N SER A 51 6.70 -3.07 9.21
CA SER A 51 6.32 -4.47 9.40
C SER A 51 5.60 -4.71 10.74
N GLN A 52 5.92 -3.95 11.78
CA GLN A 52 5.21 -3.99 13.06
C GLN A 52 3.88 -3.21 12.98
N ALA A 53 3.94 -2.01 12.42
CA ALA A 53 2.77 -1.13 12.28
C ALA A 53 1.63 -1.79 11.50
N ILE A 54 1.95 -2.39 10.36
CA ILE A 54 0.93 -3.06 9.53
C ILE A 54 0.22 -4.21 10.26
N GLN A 55 0.91 -4.98 11.08
CA GLN A 55 0.31 -6.07 11.84
C GLN A 55 -0.74 -5.55 12.82
N THR A 56 -0.46 -4.42 13.49
CA THR A 56 -1.39 -3.76 14.40
C THR A 56 -2.61 -3.24 13.65
N VAL A 57 -2.40 -2.56 12.51
CA VAL A 57 -3.47 -2.04 11.66
C VAL A 57 -4.37 -3.17 11.13
N LEU A 58 -3.78 -4.22 10.55
CA LEU A 58 -4.53 -5.38 10.03
C LEU A 58 -5.38 -6.04 11.13
N SER A 59 -4.81 -6.22 12.33
CA SER A 59 -5.50 -6.85 13.47
C SER A 59 -6.70 -6.04 13.96
N ALA A 60 -6.64 -4.72 13.88
CA ALA A 60 -7.75 -3.84 14.21
C ALA A 60 -8.84 -3.87 13.12
N LEU A 61 -8.44 -3.75 11.86
CA LEU A 61 -9.38 -3.66 10.73
C LEU A 61 -10.10 -4.99 10.44
N GLN A 62 -9.48 -6.14 10.74
CA GLN A 62 -10.14 -7.45 10.59
C GLN A 62 -11.41 -7.61 11.43
N LYS A 63 -11.52 -6.85 12.51
CA LYS A 63 -12.65 -6.92 13.45
C LYS A 63 -13.76 -5.93 13.11
N ASP A 64 -13.53 -5.02 12.17
CA ASP A 64 -14.51 -3.98 11.83
C ASP A 64 -15.57 -4.53 10.87
N PRO A 65 -16.85 -4.57 11.27
CA PRO A 65 -17.92 -5.15 10.46
C PRO A 65 -18.23 -4.34 9.18
N ARG A 66 -17.71 -3.13 9.05
CA ARG A 66 -17.87 -2.25 7.89
C ARG A 66 -16.88 -2.59 6.78
N ILE A 67 -15.87 -3.41 7.08
CA ILE A 67 -14.90 -3.95 6.12
C ILE A 67 -15.32 -5.38 5.79
N SER A 68 -15.75 -5.60 4.54
CA SER A 68 -16.22 -6.91 4.10
C SER A 68 -15.08 -7.87 3.76
N ARG A 69 -13.94 -7.34 3.30
CA ARG A 69 -12.74 -8.12 2.97
C ARG A 69 -11.48 -7.31 3.24
N LEU A 70 -10.45 -8.00 3.70
CA LEU A 70 -9.12 -7.47 3.91
C LEU A 70 -8.13 -8.38 3.17
N TYR A 71 -7.24 -7.76 2.39
CA TYR A 71 -6.26 -8.47 1.55
C TYR A 71 -4.86 -8.09 1.98
N HIS A 72 -4.11 -9.09 2.39
CA HIS A 72 -2.67 -8.99 2.66
C HIS A 72 -2.07 -10.40 2.56
N PRO A 73 -0.83 -10.58 2.13
CA PRO A 73 -0.22 -11.92 1.99
C PRO A 73 -0.32 -12.81 3.23
N PHE A 74 -0.25 -12.22 4.42
CA PHE A 74 -0.36 -12.93 5.70
C PHE A 74 -1.79 -12.96 6.30
N VAL A 75 -2.77 -12.41 5.58
CA VAL A 75 -4.19 -12.39 5.97
C VAL A 75 -5.01 -12.99 4.83
N GLY A 76 -4.99 -14.27 4.71
CA GLY A 76 -5.68 -14.96 3.63
C GLY A 76 -6.01 -16.37 4.05
N ASN A 77 -6.33 -17.20 3.06
CA ASN A 77 -6.47 -18.62 3.30
C ASN A 77 -5.10 -19.27 3.60
N GLN A 78 -5.13 -20.49 4.13
CA GLN A 78 -3.94 -21.23 4.55
C GLN A 78 -2.89 -21.37 3.42
N GLN A 79 -3.32 -21.54 2.16
CA GLN A 79 -2.43 -21.66 1.02
C GLN A 79 -1.69 -20.35 0.74
N GLN A 80 -2.37 -19.20 0.82
CA GLN A 80 -1.76 -17.89 0.66
C GLN A 80 -0.76 -17.58 1.77
N GLN A 81 -1.11 -17.89 3.02
CA GLN A 81 -0.20 -17.72 4.15
C GLN A 81 1.06 -18.59 4.02
N ALA A 82 0.92 -19.86 3.63
CA ALA A 82 2.06 -20.73 3.39
C ALA A 82 3.00 -20.23 2.27
N LEU A 83 2.44 -19.62 1.22
CA LEU A 83 3.24 -18.98 0.17
C LEU A 83 3.95 -17.73 0.69
N ALA A 84 3.27 -16.91 1.49
CA ALA A 84 3.88 -15.72 2.11
C ALA A 84 5.05 -16.12 3.02
N GLU A 85 4.86 -17.09 3.90
CA GLU A 85 5.92 -17.62 4.78
C GLU A 85 7.11 -18.20 4.01
N LYS A 86 6.84 -18.83 2.86
CA LYS A 86 7.89 -19.41 2.02
C LYS A 86 8.74 -18.37 1.29
N TYR A 87 8.14 -17.27 0.84
CA TYR A 87 8.78 -16.33 -0.09
C TYR A 87 9.06 -14.96 0.50
N LEU A 88 8.42 -14.57 1.58
CA LEU A 88 8.57 -13.25 2.20
C LEU A 88 9.28 -13.37 3.55
N THR A 89 10.16 -12.41 3.84
CA THR A 89 10.91 -12.35 5.09
C THR A 89 10.25 -11.46 6.15
N GLY A 90 9.10 -10.86 5.83
CA GLY A 90 8.36 -9.97 6.73
C GLY A 90 7.12 -9.39 6.09
N TYR A 91 6.36 -8.65 6.87
CA TYR A 91 5.14 -7.99 6.43
C TYR A 91 5.46 -6.76 5.59
N GLY A 92 4.89 -6.69 4.39
CA GLY A 92 4.88 -5.46 3.59
C GLY A 92 3.76 -4.52 4.06
N SER A 93 3.92 -3.23 3.80
CA SER A 93 2.97 -2.20 4.25
C SER A 93 1.79 -1.95 3.31
N LEU A 94 1.77 -2.60 2.15
CA LEU A 94 0.63 -2.54 1.22
C LEU A 94 -0.42 -3.56 1.64
N PHE A 95 -1.66 -3.12 1.71
CA PHE A 95 -2.83 -3.96 1.91
C PHE A 95 -4.02 -3.37 1.15
N GLU A 96 -5.09 -4.13 1.05
CA GLU A 96 -6.30 -3.70 0.36
C GLU A 96 -7.51 -4.06 1.21
N ILE A 97 -8.56 -3.25 1.13
CA ILE A 97 -9.84 -3.48 1.78
C ILE A 97 -10.98 -3.34 0.79
N ASP A 98 -12.04 -4.11 0.99
CA ASP A 98 -13.36 -3.86 0.42
C ASP A 98 -14.27 -3.37 1.54
N LEU A 99 -14.91 -2.22 1.36
CA LEU A 99 -15.99 -1.81 2.25
C LEU A 99 -17.21 -2.72 2.08
N LYS A 100 -18.06 -2.79 3.10
CA LYS A 100 -19.26 -3.63 3.12
C LYS A 100 -20.23 -3.27 2.00
N ASP A 101 -20.39 -1.98 1.73
CA ASP A 101 -21.28 -1.48 0.71
C ASP A 101 -20.51 -1.04 -0.55
N THR A 102 -21.13 -1.24 -1.70
CA THR A 102 -20.60 -0.81 -3.00
C THR A 102 -21.12 0.57 -3.45
N ASP A 103 -21.77 1.29 -2.54
CA ASP A 103 -22.25 2.65 -2.81
C ASP A 103 -21.09 3.62 -2.97
N PHE A 104 -21.10 4.35 -4.08
CA PHE A 104 -20.03 5.29 -4.43
C PHE A 104 -20.01 6.52 -3.51
N GLU A 105 -21.15 7.02 -3.06
CA GLU A 105 -21.18 8.18 -2.17
C GLU A 105 -20.62 7.80 -0.78
N ARG A 106 -20.85 6.58 -0.32
CA ARG A 106 -20.26 6.05 0.90
C ARG A 106 -18.74 5.88 0.79
N LEU A 107 -18.26 5.30 -0.30
CA LEU A 107 -16.82 5.21 -0.59
C LEU A 107 -16.17 6.60 -0.61
N LYS A 108 -16.81 7.55 -1.28
CA LYS A 108 -16.34 8.94 -1.40
C LYS A 108 -16.33 9.64 -0.03
N THR A 109 -17.36 9.44 0.79
CA THR A 109 -17.40 9.97 2.16
C THR A 109 -16.26 9.41 2.98
N PHE A 110 -16.06 8.09 2.99
CA PHE A 110 -14.96 7.45 3.69
C PHE A 110 -13.59 8.04 3.29
N VAL A 111 -13.30 8.06 2.00
CA VAL A 111 -11.98 8.50 1.52
C VAL A 111 -11.73 9.99 1.80
N ASN A 112 -12.77 10.83 1.69
CA ASN A 112 -12.65 12.27 1.95
C ASN A 112 -12.62 12.61 3.46
N ALA A 113 -13.07 11.71 4.31
CA ALA A 113 -13.04 11.89 5.76
C ALA A 113 -11.67 11.53 6.37
N LEU A 114 -10.80 10.84 5.63
CA LEU A 114 -9.43 10.57 6.08
C LEU A 114 -8.67 11.89 6.24
N THR A 115 -7.99 12.06 7.37
CA THR A 115 -7.26 13.27 7.73
C THR A 115 -5.75 13.06 7.82
N LEU A 116 -5.32 11.89 8.29
CA LEU A 116 -3.92 11.48 8.37
C LEU A 116 -3.51 10.70 7.12
N VAL A 117 -4.33 9.72 6.74
CA VAL A 117 -4.10 8.90 5.55
C VAL A 117 -4.46 9.72 4.31
N THR A 118 -3.49 10.00 3.46
CA THR A 118 -3.66 10.87 2.29
C THR A 118 -4.10 10.09 1.05
N ILE A 119 -4.94 10.70 0.21
CA ILE A 119 -5.30 10.11 -1.09
C ILE A 119 -4.08 10.17 -2.01
N GLY A 120 -3.54 9.01 -2.40
CA GLY A 120 -2.33 8.96 -3.21
C GLY A 120 -2.08 7.62 -3.89
N VAL A 121 -1.30 7.66 -4.97
CA VAL A 121 -0.98 6.49 -5.83
C VAL A 121 0.28 5.77 -5.38
N SER A 122 1.19 6.43 -4.70
CA SER A 122 2.52 5.95 -4.32
C SER A 122 2.48 4.87 -3.24
N TRP A 123 3.64 4.41 -2.85
CA TRP A 123 3.95 3.56 -1.71
C TRP A 123 5.46 3.60 -1.43
N GLY A 124 5.89 3.11 -0.26
CA GLY A 124 7.31 3.07 0.13
C GLY A 124 7.83 4.38 0.75
N GLY A 125 6.99 5.41 0.87
CA GLY A 125 7.29 6.66 1.55
C GLY A 125 7.12 6.59 3.06
N PHE A 126 7.13 7.77 3.67
CA PHE A 126 6.88 7.94 5.10
C PHE A 126 5.39 8.13 5.42
N GLU A 127 4.63 8.60 4.45
CA GLU A 127 3.20 8.90 4.53
C GLU A 127 2.32 7.67 4.30
N SER A 128 1.23 7.55 5.07
CA SER A 128 0.17 6.57 4.84
C SER A 128 -0.75 7.04 3.73
N LEU A 129 -1.13 6.12 2.83
CA LEU A 129 -1.87 6.43 1.61
C LEU A 129 -3.09 5.54 1.41
N ALA A 130 -4.14 6.11 0.82
CA ALA A 130 -5.33 5.40 0.35
C ALA A 130 -5.60 5.71 -1.12
N LEU A 131 -5.92 4.70 -1.91
CA LEU A 131 -6.28 4.83 -3.32
C LEU A 131 -7.55 4.04 -3.62
N PRO A 132 -8.72 4.70 -3.72
CA PRO A 132 -9.93 4.04 -4.19
C PRO A 132 -9.77 3.66 -5.68
N VAL A 133 -10.17 2.43 -6.02
CA VAL A 133 -10.05 1.92 -7.40
C VAL A 133 -11.19 2.44 -8.27
N PHE A 134 -12.38 2.60 -7.70
CA PHE A 134 -13.52 3.19 -8.39
C PHE A 134 -13.49 4.71 -8.24
N LYS A 135 -13.59 5.41 -9.37
CA LYS A 135 -13.49 6.88 -9.49
C LYS A 135 -14.80 7.53 -9.93
N GLY A 136 -15.91 6.81 -9.88
CA GLY A 136 -17.23 7.28 -10.29
C GLY A 136 -17.54 7.06 -11.78
N ASN A 137 -16.55 6.93 -12.66
CA ASN A 137 -16.75 6.81 -14.12
C ASN A 137 -16.07 5.59 -14.76
N ASN A 138 -15.42 4.72 -13.98
CA ASN A 138 -14.63 3.60 -14.47
C ASN A 138 -15.14 2.23 -14.00
N LEU A 139 -16.43 2.08 -13.69
CA LEU A 139 -17.01 0.87 -13.11
C LEU A 139 -16.71 -0.39 -13.94
N ALA A 140 -16.90 -0.31 -15.27
CA ALA A 140 -16.64 -1.44 -16.15
C ALA A 140 -15.18 -1.93 -16.10
N ALA A 141 -14.21 -1.01 -15.95
CA ALA A 141 -12.81 -1.35 -15.82
C ALA A 141 -12.50 -2.01 -14.47
N VAL A 142 -13.16 -1.58 -13.40
CA VAL A 142 -13.05 -2.18 -12.05
C VAL A 142 -13.60 -3.60 -12.07
N GLN A 143 -14.81 -3.78 -12.61
CA GLN A 143 -15.46 -5.09 -12.70
C GLN A 143 -14.69 -6.07 -13.60
N LYS A 144 -14.12 -5.61 -14.71
CA LYS A 144 -13.26 -6.43 -15.58
C LYS A 144 -12.03 -6.99 -14.84
N ARG A 145 -11.56 -6.29 -13.82
CA ARG A 145 -10.46 -6.75 -12.94
C ARG A 145 -10.93 -7.67 -11.82
N GLY A 146 -12.22 -7.95 -11.70
CA GLY A 146 -12.79 -8.75 -10.62
C GLY A 146 -12.76 -8.06 -9.25
N LEU A 147 -12.65 -6.73 -9.23
CA LEU A 147 -12.59 -5.94 -8.00
C LEU A 147 -13.96 -5.39 -7.63
N SER A 148 -14.19 -5.19 -6.33
CA SER A 148 -15.35 -4.46 -5.82
C SER A 148 -15.29 -2.99 -6.21
N PRO A 149 -16.41 -2.31 -6.50
CA PRO A 149 -16.45 -0.85 -6.58
C PRO A 149 -16.01 -0.15 -5.29
N ALA A 150 -16.14 -0.83 -4.15
CA ALA A 150 -15.71 -0.33 -2.85
C ALA A 150 -14.28 -0.75 -2.46
N HIS A 151 -13.47 -1.16 -3.44
CA HIS A 151 -12.10 -1.60 -3.25
C HIS A 151 -11.14 -0.41 -3.08
N ILE A 152 -10.33 -0.46 -2.04
CA ILE A 152 -9.35 0.58 -1.71
C ILE A 152 -7.99 -0.08 -1.46
N ARG A 153 -6.98 0.36 -2.19
CA ARG A 153 -5.59 0.02 -1.88
C ARG A 153 -5.06 0.99 -0.84
N MET A 154 -4.46 0.47 0.21
CA MET A 154 -3.90 1.24 1.30
C MET A 154 -2.42 0.93 1.50
N TYR A 155 -1.69 1.90 2.03
CA TYR A 155 -0.29 1.78 2.39
C TYR A 155 -0.07 2.41 3.76
N VAL A 156 0.61 1.67 4.66
CA VAL A 156 1.01 2.15 5.98
C VAL A 156 2.39 2.78 5.90
N GLY A 157 2.49 4.04 6.28
CA GLY A 157 3.73 4.81 6.33
C GLY A 157 4.53 4.60 7.61
N LEU A 158 5.01 5.69 8.19
CA LEU A 158 5.82 5.69 9.42
C LEU A 158 5.12 6.37 10.60
N GLU A 159 3.85 6.73 10.44
CA GLU A 159 3.03 7.29 11.51
C GLU A 159 2.73 6.22 12.57
N GLU A 160 2.33 6.66 13.76
CA GLU A 160 1.93 5.76 14.84
C GLU A 160 0.72 4.90 14.42
N PRO A 161 0.78 3.58 14.57
CA PRO A 161 -0.28 2.67 14.11
C PRO A 161 -1.65 2.99 14.70
N THR A 162 -1.70 3.42 15.97
CA THR A 162 -2.95 3.82 16.64
C THR A 162 -3.59 5.01 15.96
N SER A 163 -2.82 6.02 15.57
CA SER A 163 -3.33 7.20 14.86
C SER A 163 -3.87 6.84 13.48
N ILE A 164 -3.23 5.90 12.77
CA ILE A 164 -3.73 5.40 11.47
C ILE A 164 -5.06 4.67 11.67
N ILE A 165 -5.17 3.84 12.71
CA ILE A 165 -6.39 3.10 13.03
C ILE A 165 -7.52 4.07 13.38
N GLU A 166 -7.25 5.04 14.25
CA GLU A 166 -8.21 6.06 14.65
C GLU A 166 -8.72 6.88 13.44
N ASP A 167 -7.82 7.25 12.53
CA ASP A 167 -8.19 7.97 11.31
C ASP A 167 -9.08 7.13 10.39
N ILE A 168 -8.78 5.86 10.21
CA ILE A 168 -9.61 4.95 9.42
C ILE A 168 -10.96 4.73 10.09
N GLN A 169 -10.99 4.54 11.41
CA GLN A 169 -12.24 4.30 12.15
C GLN A 169 -13.16 5.52 12.12
N GLN A 170 -12.65 6.72 12.38
CA GLN A 170 -13.45 7.94 12.31
C GLN A 170 -14.00 8.19 10.90
N ALA A 171 -13.22 7.84 9.84
CA ALA A 171 -13.69 7.96 8.48
C ALA A 171 -14.79 6.92 8.15
N LEU A 172 -14.70 5.70 8.71
CA LEU A 172 -15.75 4.70 8.63
C LEU A 172 -17.01 5.16 9.40
N ASP A 173 -16.85 5.79 10.57
CA ASP A 173 -17.97 6.33 11.35
C ASP A 173 -18.71 7.43 10.58
N GLN A 174 -17.99 8.30 9.87
CA GLN A 174 -18.61 9.31 9.02
C GLN A 174 -19.33 8.70 7.81
N ALA A 175 -18.78 7.63 7.22
CA ALA A 175 -19.36 6.99 6.05
C ALA A 175 -20.60 6.12 6.36
N TYR A 176 -20.64 5.50 7.55
CA TYR A 176 -21.69 4.54 7.91
C TYR A 176 -22.67 5.05 8.96
N GLY A 177 -22.34 6.17 9.67
CA GLY A 177 -23.11 6.63 10.82
C GLY A 177 -22.95 5.72 12.04
N GLU A 178 -23.51 6.15 13.17
CA GLU A 178 -23.46 5.36 14.43
C GLU A 178 -24.34 4.09 14.40
N GLU A 179 -25.20 3.93 13.40
CA GLU A 179 -26.15 2.80 13.29
C GLU A 179 -25.51 1.45 12.94
N SER A 180 -24.22 1.40 12.61
CA SER A 180 -23.58 0.15 12.13
C SER A 180 -22.94 -0.71 13.21
N LEU A 181 -23.06 -0.34 14.49
CA LEU A 181 -22.49 -1.07 15.62
C LEU A 181 -23.51 -1.97 16.37
N LEU A 182 -24.74 -2.04 15.87
CA LEU A 182 -25.79 -2.96 16.33
C LEU A 182 -25.97 -4.09 15.33
#